data_c73943ac8f6aed297c250ff7ebd27eb1
#
_entry.id   c73943ac8f6aed297c250ff7ebd27eb1
#
_cell.length_a   1.000
_cell.length_b   1.000
_cell.length_c   1.000
_cell.angle_alpha   90.00
_cell.angle_beta   90.00
_cell.angle_gamma   90.00
#
_symmetry.space_group_name_H-M   'P 1'
#
loop_
_entity.id
_entity.type
_entity.pdbx_description
1 polymer ?
#
loop_
_entity_poly.entity_id
_entity_poly.type
_entity_poly.pdbx_seq_one_letter_code
_entity_poly.pdbx_strand_id
1 'polypeptide(L)'
;DRFIDTLETRYSIQYWGWPAILMRATTAAYAESHYFERGKIALSGGSKNGASPAVAIIVDTRLSALHASVSPPWESPLRLCDPQAWEALNTYNQNDPDFKPHNFLGGTFGPSYTKEAIAAGHNWENIRKLANRISDQIFISRNLTQLANRNVDLLFHPGTHDMVAYDLFWGGSHYPQIPTYLRINSGHGKKHRPDSAELKEQNLTAFLLNHFFGGEPLLESPKVSYHRDNNAINITVTFEPDSHEESGRIWWMYDRGPDGSSAYIRELFPEKQWKDMEPGQQPATWTTQIEIESGATHIDFFTNHLKTIHRESNTYPTYISSPYNRINLK
;
A
#
# COMPACT_ATOMS: atom_id res chain seq x y z
N ASP A 1 -14.37 23.11 -4.13
CA ASP A 1 -14.89 24.26 -3.44
C ASP A 1 -15.70 23.88 -2.21
N ARG A 2 -16.72 23.04 -2.36
CA ARG A 2 -17.55 22.61 -1.23
C ARG A 2 -16.88 21.64 -0.28
N PHE A 3 -15.80 21.05 -0.68
CA PHE A 3 -14.97 20.24 0.17
C PHE A 3 -14.30 21.07 1.26
N ILE A 4 -13.89 22.27 0.91
CA ILE A 4 -13.30 23.24 1.82
C ILE A 4 -14.34 23.75 2.82
N ASP A 5 -15.59 23.90 2.38
CA ASP A 5 -16.69 24.41 3.20
C ASP A 5 -17.14 23.42 4.29
N THR A 6 -16.80 22.14 4.15
CA THR A 6 -17.29 21.07 5.04
C THR A 6 -16.20 20.40 5.87
N LEU A 7 -14.94 20.60 5.52
CA LEU A 7 -13.79 20.10 6.24
C LEU A 7 -12.73 21.17 6.38
N GLU A 8 -11.93 21.06 7.41
CA GLU A 8 -10.81 21.95 7.66
C GLU A 8 -9.88 22.08 6.45
N THR A 9 -9.37 23.27 6.23
CA THR A 9 -8.53 23.64 5.07
C THR A 9 -7.31 22.76 4.90
N ARG A 10 -6.74 22.22 5.98
CA ARG A 10 -5.58 21.31 5.90
C ARG A 10 -5.85 20.02 5.17
N TYR A 11 -7.10 19.60 5.02
CA TYR A 11 -7.48 18.42 4.27
C TYR A 11 -7.66 18.70 2.80
N SER A 12 -8.19 19.87 2.51
CA SER A 12 -8.22 20.33 1.13
C SER A 12 -6.81 20.51 0.56
N ILE A 13 -5.82 20.84 1.41
CA ILE A 13 -4.41 20.96 0.99
C ILE A 13 -3.90 19.64 0.43
N GLN A 14 -4.12 18.52 1.11
CA GLN A 14 -3.58 17.21 0.70
C GLN A 14 -4.21 16.68 -0.59
N TYR A 15 -5.52 16.85 -0.78
CA TYR A 15 -6.27 16.26 -1.90
C TYR A 15 -6.59 17.21 -3.03
N TRP A 16 -6.41 18.51 -2.82
CA TRP A 16 -6.69 19.55 -3.80
C TRP A 16 -5.53 20.50 -4.01
N GLY A 17 -5.04 21.11 -2.94
CA GLY A 17 -3.99 22.11 -3.02
C GLY A 17 -2.68 21.55 -3.53
N TRP A 18 -2.17 20.49 -2.92
CA TRP A 18 -0.91 19.88 -3.33
C TRP A 18 -0.99 19.17 -4.69
N PRO A 19 -2.02 18.39 -5.02
CA PRO A 19 -2.20 17.91 -6.38
C PRO A 19 -2.23 19.03 -7.42
N ALA A 20 -2.92 20.14 -7.14
CA ALA A 20 -2.94 21.28 -8.04
C ALA A 20 -1.56 21.93 -8.24
N ILE A 21 -0.73 21.97 -7.18
CA ILE A 21 0.67 22.43 -7.29
C ILE A 21 1.46 21.50 -8.19
N LEU A 22 1.33 20.18 -8.03
CA LEU A 22 2.00 19.19 -8.88
C LEU A 22 1.58 19.33 -10.35
N MET A 23 0.30 19.51 -10.60
CA MET A 23 -0.22 19.75 -11.96
C MET A 23 0.31 21.06 -12.55
N ARG A 24 0.47 22.12 -11.76
CA ARG A 24 1.10 23.38 -12.19
C ARG A 24 2.58 23.22 -12.44
N ALA A 25 3.29 22.47 -11.59
CA ALA A 25 4.71 22.14 -11.82
C ALA A 25 4.88 21.35 -13.12
N THR A 26 3.98 20.39 -13.40
CA THR A 26 3.92 19.67 -14.68
C THR A 26 3.73 20.63 -15.86
N THR A 27 2.84 21.63 -15.70
CA THR A 27 2.63 22.65 -16.76
C THR A 27 3.89 23.47 -17.00
N ALA A 28 4.58 23.86 -15.95
CA ALA A 28 5.86 24.59 -16.06
C ALA A 28 6.94 23.72 -16.75
N ALA A 29 7.06 22.45 -16.36
CA ALA A 29 7.97 21.51 -17.02
C ALA A 29 7.68 21.38 -18.52
N TYR A 30 6.40 21.29 -18.91
CA TYR A 30 6.00 21.23 -20.31
C TYR A 30 6.27 22.51 -21.09
N ALA A 31 6.33 23.66 -20.44
CA ALA A 31 6.76 24.90 -21.05
C ALA A 31 8.28 24.92 -21.33
N GLU A 32 9.06 24.23 -20.51
CA GLU A 32 10.50 24.08 -20.62
C GLU A 32 10.89 22.86 -21.47
N SER A 33 10.32 22.73 -22.66
CA SER A 33 10.43 21.55 -23.54
C SER A 33 11.87 21.23 -23.99
N HIS A 34 12.81 22.14 -23.76
CA HIS A 34 14.23 21.92 -24.00
C HIS A 34 14.86 20.99 -22.95
N TYR A 35 14.30 20.96 -21.73
CA TYR A 35 14.82 20.18 -20.62
C TYR A 35 13.91 18.99 -20.24
N PHE A 36 12.65 19.04 -20.60
CA PHE A 36 11.66 18.03 -20.20
C PHE A 36 10.98 17.40 -21.41
N GLU A 37 10.98 16.08 -21.44
CA GLU A 37 10.26 15.30 -22.46
C GLU A 37 8.79 15.15 -22.07
N ARG A 38 7.89 15.49 -22.99
CA ARG A 38 6.46 15.34 -22.78
C ARG A 38 6.08 13.87 -22.69
N GLY A 39 5.15 13.55 -21.78
CA GLY A 39 4.66 12.19 -21.58
C GLY A 39 5.56 11.33 -20.69
N LYS A 40 6.68 11.88 -20.20
CA LYS A 40 7.61 11.18 -19.29
C LYS A 40 7.80 11.95 -18.00
N ILE A 41 6.74 12.08 -17.20
CA ILE A 41 6.79 12.73 -15.89
C ILE A 41 6.37 11.74 -14.82
N ALA A 42 7.30 11.40 -13.94
CA ALA A 42 7.08 10.56 -12.79
C ALA A 42 6.93 11.40 -11.51
N LEU A 43 6.09 10.93 -10.62
CA LEU A 43 5.94 11.48 -9.28
C LEU A 43 6.45 10.49 -8.24
N SER A 44 7.06 11.00 -7.18
CA SER A 44 7.48 10.20 -6.04
C SER A 44 7.27 10.97 -4.74
N GLY A 45 7.07 10.23 -3.65
CA GLY A 45 6.98 10.82 -2.32
C GLY A 45 6.52 9.83 -1.27
N GLY A 46 6.55 10.26 0.00
CA GLY A 46 6.11 9.46 1.13
C GLY A 46 5.02 10.15 1.93
N SER A 47 4.20 9.38 2.64
CA SER A 47 3.11 9.92 3.47
C SER A 47 2.18 10.83 2.66
N LYS A 48 1.90 12.01 3.14
CA LYS A 48 1.10 13.03 2.43
C LYS A 48 1.68 13.37 1.05
N ASN A 49 3.02 13.40 0.94
CA ASN A 49 3.71 13.63 -0.33
C ASN A 49 3.68 12.42 -1.27
N GLY A 50 3.15 11.29 -0.84
CA GLY A 50 2.83 10.12 -1.67
C GLY A 50 1.34 10.05 -2.03
N ALA A 51 0.47 10.41 -1.08
CA ALA A 51 -0.97 10.45 -1.29
C ALA A 51 -1.41 11.56 -2.28
N SER A 52 -0.80 12.75 -2.19
CA SER A 52 -1.11 13.85 -3.11
C SER A 52 -0.71 13.58 -4.56
N PRO A 53 0.48 13.02 -4.85
CA PRO A 53 0.80 12.49 -6.17
C PRO A 53 -0.16 11.43 -6.68
N ALA A 54 -0.67 10.55 -5.81
CA ALA A 54 -1.67 9.55 -6.20
C ALA A 54 -2.99 10.19 -6.67
N VAL A 55 -3.40 11.30 -6.07
CA VAL A 55 -4.54 12.09 -6.57
C VAL A 55 -4.18 12.80 -7.88
N ALA A 56 -3.01 13.44 -7.96
CA ALA A 56 -2.60 14.15 -9.15
C ALA A 56 -2.54 13.25 -10.39
N ILE A 57 -2.02 12.02 -10.26
CA ILE A 57 -1.90 11.11 -11.40
C ILE A 57 -3.26 10.60 -11.92
N ILE A 58 -4.27 10.55 -11.07
CA ILE A 58 -5.65 10.23 -11.51
C ILE A 58 -6.18 11.35 -12.43
N VAL A 59 -5.96 12.59 -12.03
CA VAL A 59 -6.56 13.77 -12.68
C VAL A 59 -5.75 14.29 -13.85
N ASP A 60 -4.42 14.34 -13.73
CA ASP A 60 -3.53 14.89 -14.75
C ASP A 60 -2.99 13.80 -15.69
N THR A 61 -3.53 13.76 -16.90
CA THR A 61 -3.17 12.76 -17.91
C THR A 61 -1.75 12.88 -18.46
N ARG A 62 -1.01 13.93 -18.11
CA ARG A 62 0.39 14.14 -18.50
C ARG A 62 1.38 13.39 -17.60
N LEU A 63 0.92 12.93 -16.43
CA LEU A 63 1.70 12.14 -15.49
C LEU A 63 1.65 10.67 -15.89
N SER A 64 2.80 10.01 -15.90
CA SER A 64 2.97 8.67 -16.45
C SER A 64 3.49 7.63 -15.48
N ALA A 65 4.01 8.04 -14.30
CA ALA A 65 4.47 7.10 -13.29
C ALA A 65 4.31 7.63 -11.86
N LEU A 66 4.09 6.74 -10.91
CA LEU A 66 4.02 7.04 -9.49
C LEU A 66 4.72 5.96 -8.66
N HIS A 67 5.75 6.38 -7.91
CA HIS A 67 6.31 5.59 -6.81
C HIS A 67 6.00 6.27 -5.48
N ALA A 68 5.17 5.65 -4.63
CA ALA A 68 4.72 6.25 -3.39
C ALA A 68 5.05 5.40 -2.15
N SER A 69 5.84 5.96 -1.22
CA SER A 69 6.09 5.32 0.08
C SER A 69 4.92 5.54 1.04
N VAL A 70 3.78 4.98 0.68
CA VAL A 70 2.51 4.99 1.40
C VAL A 70 1.67 3.83 0.88
N SER A 71 0.66 3.39 1.62
CA SER A 71 -0.29 2.42 1.07
C SER A 71 -1.09 3.02 -0.09
N PRO A 72 -1.48 2.20 -1.07
CA PRO A 72 -2.37 2.66 -2.12
C PRO A 72 -3.61 3.33 -1.52
N PRO A 73 -4.06 4.46 -2.07
CA PRO A 73 -5.38 5.00 -1.71
C PRO A 73 -6.48 4.12 -2.33
N TRP A 74 -6.90 3.10 -1.63
CA TRP A 74 -8.04 2.27 -1.99
C TRP A 74 -9.30 2.63 -1.19
N GLU A 75 -10.44 2.23 -1.66
CA GLU A 75 -11.76 2.57 -1.13
C GLU A 75 -12.21 1.63 0.00
N SER A 76 -11.36 1.38 0.97
CA SER A 76 -11.74 0.57 2.13
C SER A 76 -12.87 1.21 2.94
N PRO A 77 -13.68 0.42 3.69
CA PRO A 77 -14.69 0.97 4.57
C PRO A 77 -14.16 2.01 5.55
N LEU A 78 -12.92 1.81 6.04
CA LEU A 78 -12.27 2.78 6.92
C LEU A 78 -11.96 4.10 6.21
N ARG A 79 -11.47 4.06 4.97
CA ARG A 79 -11.19 5.26 4.17
C ARG A 79 -12.44 5.96 3.69
N LEU A 80 -13.50 5.20 3.43
CA LEU A 80 -14.83 5.73 3.09
C LEU A 80 -15.60 6.24 4.31
N CYS A 81 -14.99 6.20 5.50
CA CYS A 81 -15.62 6.60 6.76
C CYS A 81 -16.94 5.89 7.02
N ASP A 82 -16.98 4.58 6.75
CA ASP A 82 -18.14 3.76 7.05
C ASP A 82 -18.41 3.74 8.56
N PRO A 83 -19.59 4.17 9.02
CA PRO A 83 -19.88 4.28 10.46
C PRO A 83 -19.76 2.94 11.18
N GLN A 84 -20.18 1.83 10.57
CA GLN A 84 -20.12 0.51 11.19
C GLN A 84 -18.68 0.02 11.34
N ALA A 85 -17.86 0.20 10.31
CA ALA A 85 -16.43 -0.14 10.37
C ALA A 85 -15.71 0.66 11.47
N TRP A 86 -15.99 1.94 11.58
CA TRP A 86 -15.40 2.79 12.61
C TRP A 86 -15.91 2.48 14.01
N GLU A 87 -17.18 2.16 14.18
CA GLU A 87 -17.77 1.77 15.47
C GLU A 87 -17.18 0.44 15.96
N ALA A 88 -17.07 -0.55 15.08
CA ALA A 88 -16.46 -1.83 15.41
C ALA A 88 -14.99 -1.65 15.85
N LEU A 89 -14.24 -0.82 15.12
CA LEU A 89 -12.86 -0.53 15.43
C LEU A 89 -12.70 0.24 16.75
N ASN A 90 -13.54 1.24 17.00
CA ASN A 90 -13.54 2.00 18.25
C ASN A 90 -13.87 1.09 19.43
N THR A 91 -14.84 0.20 19.29
CA THR A 91 -15.20 -0.81 20.31
C THR A 91 -14.02 -1.73 20.62
N TYR A 92 -13.32 -2.21 19.60
CA TYR A 92 -12.11 -2.99 19.79
C TYR A 92 -11.06 -2.21 20.55
N ASN A 93 -10.78 -0.99 20.13
CA ASN A 93 -9.73 -0.14 20.71
C ASN A 93 -10.03 0.31 22.16
N GLN A 94 -11.29 0.43 22.55
CA GLN A 94 -11.67 0.77 23.94
C GLN A 94 -11.22 -0.28 24.95
N ASN A 95 -11.05 -1.53 24.53
CA ASN A 95 -10.54 -2.62 25.35
C ASN A 95 -9.01 -2.66 25.45
N ASP A 96 -8.33 -1.79 24.72
CA ASP A 96 -6.86 -1.70 24.73
C ASP A 96 -6.41 -0.61 25.72
N PRO A 97 -5.75 -0.99 26.83
CA PRO A 97 -5.33 -0.03 27.85
C PRO A 97 -4.30 0.99 27.36
N ASP A 98 -3.60 0.67 26.27
CA ASP A 98 -2.61 1.56 25.65
C ASP A 98 -3.18 2.38 24.49
N PHE A 99 -4.48 2.26 24.22
CA PHE A 99 -5.11 3.00 23.13
C PHE A 99 -5.05 4.50 23.38
N LYS A 100 -4.45 5.20 22.43
CA LYS A 100 -4.45 6.65 22.40
C LYS A 100 -5.16 7.11 21.13
N PRO A 101 -6.37 7.67 21.24
CA PRO A 101 -7.17 8.06 20.08
C PRO A 101 -6.44 8.95 19.06
N HIS A 102 -5.49 9.77 19.51
CA HIS A 102 -4.71 10.63 18.63
C HIS A 102 -3.58 9.92 17.86
N ASN A 103 -3.21 8.71 18.25
CA ASN A 103 -2.26 7.87 17.49
C ASN A 103 -2.95 7.16 16.33
N PHE A 104 -4.26 7.24 16.27
CA PHE A 104 -5.08 6.61 15.27
C PHE A 104 -5.36 7.61 14.16
N LEU A 105 -4.38 7.77 13.33
CA LEU A 105 -4.48 8.66 12.18
C LEU A 105 -4.93 7.83 10.99
N GLY A 106 -6.20 7.51 10.95
CA GLY A 106 -6.75 6.97 9.73
C GLY A 106 -6.44 7.93 8.57
N GLY A 107 -5.95 7.38 7.48
CA GLY A 107 -5.54 8.12 6.30
C GLY A 107 -6.56 9.14 5.81
N THR A 108 -6.84 9.17 4.57
CA THR A 108 -7.52 10.20 3.79
C THR A 108 -8.69 10.89 4.47
N PHE A 109 -9.54 10.19 5.16
CA PHE A 109 -10.69 10.69 5.90
C PHE A 109 -10.79 10.02 7.27
N GLY A 110 -9.70 9.61 7.80
CA GLY A 110 -9.69 8.90 9.07
C GLY A 110 -9.82 9.83 10.28
N PRO A 111 -9.59 9.30 11.49
CA PRO A 111 -9.91 9.95 12.75
C PRO A 111 -9.28 11.31 13.00
N SER A 112 -8.16 11.65 12.36
CA SER A 112 -7.61 13.01 12.48
C SER A 112 -8.54 14.06 11.90
N TYR A 113 -9.38 13.67 10.96
CA TYR A 113 -10.43 14.52 10.40
C TYR A 113 -11.71 14.45 11.21
N THR A 114 -12.01 13.25 11.66
CA THR A 114 -13.23 13.01 12.40
C THR A 114 -13.29 13.82 13.67
N LYS A 115 -12.20 13.90 14.42
CA LYS A 115 -12.19 14.71 15.65
C LYS A 115 -12.56 16.17 15.40
N GLU A 116 -12.03 16.75 14.33
CA GLU A 116 -12.28 18.14 13.96
C GLU A 116 -13.62 18.30 13.27
N ALA A 117 -13.97 17.36 12.40
CA ALA A 117 -15.29 17.34 11.76
C ALA A 117 -16.41 17.15 12.79
N ILE A 118 -16.24 16.25 13.76
CA ILE A 118 -17.19 16.06 14.85
C ILE A 118 -17.26 17.29 15.75
N ALA A 119 -16.14 17.93 16.06
CA ALA A 119 -16.09 19.18 16.79
C ALA A 119 -16.79 20.34 16.04
N ALA A 120 -16.80 20.28 14.71
CA ALA A 120 -17.55 21.18 13.84
C ALA A 120 -19.03 20.79 13.65
N GLY A 121 -19.51 19.74 14.33
CA GLY A 121 -20.91 19.30 14.26
C GLY A 121 -21.22 18.24 13.18
N HIS A 122 -20.22 17.70 12.50
CA HIS A 122 -20.40 16.61 11.56
C HIS A 122 -20.44 15.27 12.29
N ASN A 123 -21.18 14.33 11.75
CA ASN A 123 -21.19 12.92 12.18
C ASN A 123 -20.58 12.01 11.11
N TRP A 124 -20.38 10.72 11.45
CA TRP A 124 -19.81 9.73 10.54
C TRP A 124 -20.56 9.63 9.21
N GLU A 125 -21.88 9.71 9.24
CA GLU A 125 -22.69 9.63 8.02
C GLU A 125 -22.41 10.79 7.07
N ASN A 126 -22.29 12.00 7.60
CA ASN A 126 -21.98 13.18 6.80
C ASN A 126 -20.57 13.10 6.19
N ILE A 127 -19.60 12.63 6.99
CA ILE A 127 -18.22 12.43 6.53
C ILE A 127 -18.17 11.35 5.44
N ARG A 128 -18.90 10.24 5.61
CA ARG A 128 -19.04 9.19 4.59
C ARG A 128 -19.65 9.70 3.30
N LYS A 129 -20.73 10.49 3.37
CA LYS A 129 -21.33 11.10 2.17
C LYS A 129 -20.32 11.95 1.41
N LEU A 130 -19.49 12.68 2.13
CA LEU A 130 -18.43 13.48 1.53
C LEU A 130 -17.35 12.59 0.88
N ALA A 131 -16.85 11.58 1.61
CA ALA A 131 -15.86 10.64 1.12
C ALA A 131 -16.34 9.93 -0.16
N ASN A 132 -17.58 9.47 -0.19
CA ASN A 132 -18.18 8.85 -1.36
C ASN A 132 -18.26 9.80 -2.56
N ARG A 133 -18.58 11.07 -2.33
CA ARG A 133 -18.72 12.07 -3.40
C ARG A 133 -17.42 12.37 -4.13
N ILE A 134 -16.28 12.23 -3.45
CA ILE A 134 -14.96 12.55 -4.02
C ILE A 134 -14.13 11.29 -4.32
N SER A 135 -14.66 10.11 -4.02
CA SER A 135 -13.93 8.84 -4.10
C SER A 135 -13.34 8.56 -5.49
N ASP A 136 -14.04 8.91 -6.56
CA ASP A 136 -13.55 8.73 -7.94
C ASP A 136 -12.35 9.62 -8.27
N GLN A 137 -12.12 10.66 -7.47
CA GLN A 137 -11.03 11.61 -7.69
C GLN A 137 -9.79 11.29 -6.84
N ILE A 138 -9.92 10.47 -5.80
CA ILE A 138 -8.85 10.28 -4.83
C ILE A 138 -8.40 8.82 -4.67
N PHE A 139 -9.23 7.83 -5.02
CA PHE A 139 -8.88 6.43 -4.85
C PHE A 139 -8.29 5.81 -6.11
N ILE A 140 -7.05 5.36 -6.01
CA ILE A 140 -6.38 4.62 -7.08
C ILE A 140 -7.19 3.39 -7.48
N SER A 141 -7.76 2.68 -6.50
CA SER A 141 -8.55 1.48 -6.72
C SER A 141 -9.73 1.70 -7.69
N ARG A 142 -10.36 2.86 -7.66
CA ARG A 142 -11.46 3.20 -8.59
C ARG A 142 -11.00 3.60 -9.99
N ASN A 143 -9.73 3.90 -10.13
CA ASN A 143 -9.17 4.45 -11.37
C ASN A 143 -8.21 3.49 -12.09
N LEU A 144 -8.10 2.23 -11.65
CA LEU A 144 -7.14 1.27 -12.20
C LEU A 144 -7.27 1.08 -13.70
N THR A 145 -8.50 0.89 -14.21
CA THR A 145 -8.74 0.73 -15.65
C THR A 145 -8.31 1.97 -16.44
N GLN A 146 -8.62 3.16 -15.93
CA GLN A 146 -8.21 4.42 -16.57
C GLN A 146 -6.68 4.57 -16.56
N LEU A 147 -6.04 4.25 -15.45
CA LEU A 147 -4.59 4.34 -15.31
C LEU A 147 -3.88 3.31 -16.20
N ALA A 148 -4.38 2.09 -16.25
CA ALA A 148 -3.88 1.05 -17.15
C ALA A 148 -4.01 1.43 -18.63
N ASN A 149 -5.17 1.96 -19.05
CA ASN A 149 -5.39 2.43 -20.41
C ASN A 149 -4.46 3.58 -20.83
N ARG A 150 -3.90 4.30 -19.86
CA ARG A 150 -2.90 5.36 -20.06
C ARG A 150 -1.47 4.84 -19.95
N ASN A 151 -1.26 3.55 -19.71
CA ASN A 151 0.04 2.95 -19.42
C ASN A 151 0.77 3.68 -18.26
N VAL A 152 0.08 3.92 -17.17
CA VAL A 152 0.64 4.54 -15.98
C VAL A 152 1.33 3.48 -15.14
N ASP A 153 2.61 3.66 -14.89
CA ASP A 153 3.38 2.80 -14.00
C ASP A 153 3.11 3.17 -12.52
N LEU A 154 2.80 2.18 -11.71
CA LEU A 154 2.51 2.35 -10.29
C LEU A 154 3.41 1.44 -9.44
N LEU A 155 3.90 1.94 -8.32
CA LEU A 155 4.51 1.13 -7.26
C LEU A 155 4.29 1.80 -5.91
N PHE A 156 3.67 1.08 -4.99
CA PHE A 156 3.46 1.53 -3.62
C PHE A 156 4.38 0.81 -2.63
N HIS A 157 4.76 1.51 -1.57
CA HIS A 157 5.85 1.10 -0.69
C HIS A 157 5.53 1.33 0.79
N PRO A 158 4.41 0.78 1.32
CA PRO A 158 4.03 0.97 2.72
C PRO A 158 4.87 0.13 3.67
N GLY A 159 4.97 0.56 4.91
CA GLY A 159 5.41 -0.28 6.02
C GLY A 159 4.24 -1.07 6.62
N THR A 160 4.48 -2.27 7.10
CA THR A 160 3.45 -3.12 7.71
C THR A 160 2.91 -2.59 9.05
N HIS A 161 3.57 -1.59 9.63
CA HIS A 161 3.20 -0.91 10.89
C HIS A 161 2.99 0.59 10.68
N ASP A 162 2.81 1.01 9.45
CA ASP A 162 2.57 2.42 9.16
C ASP A 162 1.12 2.78 9.52
N MET A 163 0.95 3.81 10.33
CA MET A 163 -0.35 4.32 10.72
C MET A 163 -1.22 4.78 9.54
N VAL A 164 -0.63 5.00 8.37
CA VAL A 164 -1.36 5.34 7.15
C VAL A 164 -1.57 4.13 6.23
N ALA A 165 -1.10 2.96 6.65
CA ALA A 165 -1.29 1.68 5.94
C ALA A 165 -2.22 0.73 6.71
N TYR A 166 -3.24 1.26 7.34
CA TYR A 166 -4.11 0.58 8.29
C TYR A 166 -5.16 -0.34 7.67
N ASP A 167 -5.25 -0.39 6.37
CA ASP A 167 -6.20 -1.20 5.61
C ASP A 167 -5.52 -2.15 4.61
N LEU A 168 -4.32 -2.62 4.94
CA LEU A 168 -3.51 -3.49 4.07
C LEU A 168 -4.19 -4.83 3.77
N PHE A 169 -4.85 -5.43 4.77
CA PHE A 169 -5.58 -6.67 4.58
C PHE A 169 -6.77 -6.48 3.64
N TRP A 170 -7.57 -5.45 3.89
CA TRP A 170 -8.70 -5.14 3.04
C TRP A 170 -8.26 -4.85 1.60
N GLY A 171 -7.23 -4.03 1.43
CA GLY A 171 -6.68 -3.68 0.12
C GLY A 171 -6.12 -4.90 -0.62
N GLY A 172 -5.36 -5.76 0.07
CA GLY A 172 -4.81 -6.98 -0.51
C GLY A 172 -5.89 -7.96 -0.98
N SER A 173 -7.01 -8.06 -0.26
CA SER A 173 -8.11 -8.95 -0.62
C SER A 173 -8.99 -8.42 -1.77
N HIS A 174 -9.09 -7.11 -1.95
CA HIS A 174 -9.98 -6.49 -2.94
C HIS A 174 -9.27 -5.99 -4.19
N TYR A 175 -8.00 -5.57 -4.05
CA TYR A 175 -7.19 -4.99 -5.13
C TYR A 175 -5.79 -5.61 -5.20
N PRO A 176 -5.69 -6.95 -5.31
CA PRO A 176 -4.42 -7.67 -5.29
C PRO A 176 -3.46 -7.28 -6.43
N GLN A 177 -3.99 -6.70 -7.51
CA GLN A 177 -3.24 -6.30 -8.69
C GLN A 177 -2.49 -4.97 -8.53
N ILE A 178 -2.68 -4.21 -7.46
CA ILE A 178 -1.94 -2.96 -7.26
C ILE A 178 -0.52 -3.29 -6.80
N PRO A 179 0.52 -2.96 -7.59
CA PRO A 179 1.90 -3.29 -7.25
C PRO A 179 2.32 -2.64 -5.93
N THR A 180 2.69 -3.48 -4.97
CA THR A 180 3.00 -3.04 -3.62
C THR A 180 4.20 -3.81 -3.08
N TYR A 181 5.16 -3.11 -2.50
CA TYR A 181 6.22 -3.71 -1.68
C TYR A 181 5.98 -3.38 -0.21
N LEU A 182 5.67 -4.40 0.58
CA LEU A 182 5.41 -4.29 2.01
C LEU A 182 6.71 -4.38 2.80
N ARG A 183 7.13 -3.30 3.41
CA ARG A 183 8.32 -3.28 4.27
C ARG A 183 7.99 -3.83 5.64
N ILE A 184 8.54 -5.01 5.93
CA ILE A 184 8.28 -5.70 7.19
C ILE A 184 8.70 -4.85 8.40
N ASN A 185 7.84 -4.81 9.41
CA ASN A 185 8.06 -4.10 10.68
C ASN A 185 8.51 -2.65 10.53
N SER A 186 8.19 -2.04 9.41
CA SER A 186 8.47 -0.65 9.12
C SER A 186 7.24 0.20 9.46
N GLY A 187 7.46 1.24 10.27
CA GLY A 187 6.46 2.26 10.53
C GLY A 187 6.59 3.45 9.58
N HIS A 188 5.92 4.54 9.91
CA HIS A 188 5.90 5.76 9.10
C HIS A 188 7.28 6.38 8.84
N GLY A 189 8.23 6.19 9.74
CA GLY A 189 9.60 6.70 9.63
C GLY A 189 10.57 5.84 8.81
N LYS A 190 10.10 4.85 8.04
CA LYS A 190 10.94 3.96 7.21
C LYS A 190 12.01 3.17 8.00
N LYS A 191 11.75 2.83 9.24
CA LYS A 191 12.66 1.97 10.00
C LYS A 191 12.51 0.54 9.50
N HIS A 192 13.59 -0.03 8.98
CA HIS A 192 13.69 -1.44 8.66
C HIS A 192 14.30 -2.21 9.84
N ARG A 193 14.07 -3.52 9.87
CA ARG A 193 14.86 -4.38 10.75
C ARG A 193 16.31 -4.40 10.28
N PRO A 194 17.28 -4.34 11.23
CA PRO A 194 18.71 -4.34 10.88
C PRO A 194 19.15 -5.61 10.15
N ASP A 195 18.48 -6.72 10.36
CA ASP A 195 18.78 -8.06 9.84
C ASP A 195 18.01 -8.39 8.54
N SER A 196 17.22 -7.46 8.02
CA SER A 196 16.48 -7.67 6.78
C SER A 196 17.43 -7.63 5.57
N ALA A 197 17.42 -8.69 4.77
CA ALA A 197 18.12 -8.72 3.48
C ALA A 197 17.65 -7.61 2.51
N GLU A 198 16.45 -7.12 2.73
CA GLU A 198 15.78 -6.09 1.94
C GLU A 198 16.32 -4.67 2.19
N LEU A 199 17.26 -4.49 3.14
CA LEU A 199 17.89 -3.18 3.42
C LEU A 199 18.60 -2.55 2.22
N LYS A 200 18.95 -3.36 1.21
CA LYS A 200 19.59 -2.90 -0.02
C LYS A 200 18.60 -2.65 -1.15
N GLU A 201 17.32 -2.65 -0.86
CA GLU A 201 16.25 -2.43 -1.82
C GLU A 201 16.43 -1.11 -2.58
N GLN A 202 16.27 -1.16 -3.89
CA GLN A 202 16.42 -0.03 -4.81
C GLN A 202 15.23 0.14 -5.75
N ASN A 203 14.05 -0.21 -5.29
CA ASN A 203 12.82 -0.15 -6.09
C ASN A 203 12.60 1.21 -6.75
N LEU A 204 12.77 2.31 -6.02
CA LEU A 204 12.59 3.66 -6.60
C LEU A 204 13.53 3.90 -7.76
N THR A 205 14.81 3.57 -7.60
CA THR A 205 15.80 3.79 -8.64
C THR A 205 15.51 2.94 -9.87
N ALA A 206 15.28 1.63 -9.68
CA ALA A 206 14.98 0.72 -10.77
C ALA A 206 13.67 1.09 -11.49
N PHE A 207 12.64 1.45 -10.72
CA PHE A 207 11.34 1.89 -11.24
C PHE A 207 11.50 3.11 -12.17
N LEU A 208 12.21 4.15 -11.72
CA LEU A 208 12.42 5.36 -12.53
C LEU A 208 13.31 5.07 -13.74
N LEU A 209 14.36 4.27 -13.59
CA LEU A 209 15.22 3.88 -14.71
C LEU A 209 14.45 3.12 -15.78
N ASN A 210 13.61 2.16 -15.37
CA ASN A 210 12.77 1.42 -16.30
C ASN A 210 11.76 2.35 -16.99
N HIS A 211 11.06 3.18 -16.21
CA HIS A 211 10.08 4.11 -16.76
C HIS A 211 10.65 5.07 -17.81
N PHE A 212 11.78 5.71 -17.52
CA PHE A 212 12.35 6.74 -18.38
C PHE A 212 13.17 6.18 -19.54
N PHE A 213 13.83 5.07 -19.33
CA PHE A 213 14.84 4.58 -20.29
C PHE A 213 14.54 3.18 -20.83
N GLY A 214 13.44 2.56 -20.38
CA GLY A 214 13.12 1.18 -20.68
C GLY A 214 14.13 0.19 -20.08
N GLY A 215 14.01 -1.05 -20.44
CA GLY A 215 14.87 -2.13 -19.99
C GLY A 215 14.07 -3.28 -19.37
N GLU A 216 14.70 -4.00 -18.49
CA GLU A 216 14.05 -5.12 -17.80
C GLU A 216 12.98 -4.61 -16.82
N PRO A 217 11.72 -5.07 -16.92
CA PRO A 217 10.65 -4.60 -16.05
C PRO A 217 10.81 -5.13 -14.62
N LEU A 218 10.33 -4.38 -13.65
CA LEU A 218 10.16 -4.85 -12.28
C LEU A 218 9.11 -5.98 -12.24
N LEU A 219 9.12 -6.74 -11.14
CA LEU A 219 8.08 -7.74 -10.91
C LEU A 219 6.70 -7.07 -10.75
N GLU A 220 5.70 -7.71 -11.30
CA GLU A 220 4.29 -7.38 -11.05
C GLU A 220 3.78 -8.11 -9.80
N SER A 221 2.62 -7.70 -9.30
CA SER A 221 1.98 -8.36 -8.16
C SER A 221 1.66 -9.81 -8.48
N PRO A 222 2.18 -10.77 -7.69
CA PRO A 222 1.90 -12.18 -7.93
C PRO A 222 0.50 -12.59 -7.49
N LYS A 223 0.03 -13.69 -8.03
CA LYS A 223 -1.16 -14.41 -7.55
C LYS A 223 -0.80 -15.29 -6.38
N VAL A 224 -1.66 -15.31 -5.36
CA VAL A 224 -1.51 -16.16 -4.19
C VAL A 224 -2.65 -17.16 -4.13
N SER A 225 -2.31 -18.42 -3.92
CA SER A 225 -3.26 -19.47 -3.55
C SER A 225 -2.78 -20.17 -2.28
N TYR A 226 -3.72 -20.65 -1.50
CA TYR A 226 -3.40 -21.42 -0.30
C TYR A 226 -4.39 -22.55 -0.09
N HIS A 227 -3.90 -23.60 0.55
CA HIS A 227 -4.68 -24.75 0.91
C HIS A 227 -4.35 -25.17 2.35
N ARG A 228 -5.39 -25.37 3.15
CA ARG A 228 -5.24 -25.90 4.51
C ARG A 228 -5.27 -27.43 4.48
N ASP A 229 -4.28 -28.02 5.09
CA ASP A 229 -4.17 -29.46 5.27
C ASP A 229 -3.86 -29.75 6.75
N ASN A 230 -4.84 -30.33 7.46
CA ASN A 230 -4.74 -30.63 8.89
C ASN A 230 -4.23 -29.44 9.72
N ASN A 231 -2.97 -29.51 10.17
CA ASN A 231 -2.32 -28.50 10.98
C ASN A 231 -1.38 -27.57 10.19
N ALA A 232 -1.50 -27.55 8.89
CA ALA A 232 -0.62 -26.74 8.06
C ALA A 232 -1.38 -25.96 6.99
N ILE A 233 -0.79 -24.86 6.54
CA ILE A 233 -1.23 -24.09 5.38
C ILE A 233 -0.15 -24.18 4.33
N ASN A 234 -0.49 -24.75 3.19
CA ASN A 234 0.36 -24.77 2.00
C ASN A 234 0.06 -23.50 1.19
N ILE A 235 1.07 -22.72 0.90
CA ILE A 235 0.96 -21.45 0.20
C ILE A 235 1.73 -21.54 -1.09
N THR A 236 1.11 -21.11 -2.19
CA THR A 236 1.73 -21.03 -3.51
C THR A 236 1.60 -19.59 -4.02
N VAL A 237 2.71 -19.04 -4.45
CA VAL A 237 2.79 -17.73 -5.11
C VAL A 237 3.18 -17.97 -6.57
N THR A 238 2.43 -17.36 -7.48
CA THR A 238 2.62 -17.53 -8.92
C THR A 238 2.78 -16.18 -9.59
N PHE A 239 3.86 -16.03 -10.33
CA PHE A 239 4.13 -14.89 -11.20
C PHE A 239 3.70 -15.19 -12.64
N GLU A 240 3.66 -14.17 -13.48
CA GLU A 240 3.53 -14.38 -14.92
C GLU A 240 4.78 -15.08 -15.46
N PRO A 241 4.67 -15.87 -16.51
CA PRO A 241 5.82 -16.49 -17.15
C PRO A 241 6.89 -15.46 -17.51
N ASP A 242 8.15 -15.84 -17.41
CA ASP A 242 9.31 -14.99 -17.74
C ASP A 242 9.50 -13.74 -16.83
N SER A 243 8.91 -13.75 -15.64
CA SER A 243 9.09 -12.66 -14.65
C SER A 243 10.51 -12.62 -14.03
N HIS A 244 11.20 -13.80 -14.00
CA HIS A 244 12.59 -13.94 -13.54
C HIS A 244 12.81 -13.53 -12.07
N GLU A 245 11.88 -13.91 -11.20
CA GLU A 245 12.06 -13.79 -9.76
C GLU A 245 13.18 -14.73 -9.26
N GLU A 246 14.01 -14.24 -8.34
CA GLU A 246 15.23 -14.94 -7.89
C GLU A 246 15.03 -15.65 -6.55
N SER A 247 14.13 -15.12 -5.71
CA SER A 247 13.84 -15.68 -4.40
C SER A 247 12.49 -15.24 -3.91
N GLY A 248 11.96 -15.95 -2.92
CA GLY A 248 10.76 -15.61 -2.19
C GLY A 248 10.96 -15.78 -0.69
N ARG A 249 10.37 -14.90 0.10
CA ARG A 249 10.34 -15.00 1.55
C ARG A 249 8.95 -14.71 2.05
N ILE A 250 8.42 -15.58 2.94
CA ILE A 250 7.15 -15.38 3.61
C ILE A 250 7.34 -14.85 5.02
N TRP A 251 6.46 -13.94 5.40
CA TRP A 251 6.31 -13.41 6.74
C TRP A 251 4.90 -13.68 7.22
N TRP A 252 4.73 -14.14 8.48
CA TRP A 252 3.40 -14.39 9.03
C TRP A 252 3.32 -14.04 10.51
N MET A 253 2.11 -13.87 10.99
CA MET A 253 1.80 -13.77 12.41
C MET A 253 0.38 -14.25 12.68
N TYR A 254 0.16 -14.73 13.91
CA TYR A 254 -1.15 -15.18 14.35
C TYR A 254 -1.88 -14.07 15.10
N ASP A 255 -3.20 -14.10 15.04
CA ASP A 255 -4.12 -13.31 15.84
C ASP A 255 -3.83 -11.80 15.87
N ARG A 256 -3.23 -11.27 14.80
CA ARG A 256 -3.02 -9.84 14.65
C ARG A 256 -4.36 -9.10 14.74
N GLY A 257 -4.37 -7.96 15.43
CA GLY A 257 -5.56 -7.13 15.56
C GLY A 257 -6.19 -6.73 14.23
N PRO A 258 -7.44 -6.26 14.25
CA PRO A 258 -8.13 -5.79 13.03
C PRO A 258 -7.35 -4.68 12.34
N ASP A 259 -7.52 -4.60 11.02
CA ASP A 259 -7.02 -3.48 10.23
C ASP A 259 -7.36 -2.15 10.91
N GLY A 260 -6.34 -1.30 11.08
CA GLY A 260 -6.50 0.01 11.70
C GLY A 260 -6.51 0.04 13.22
N SER A 261 -6.48 -1.08 13.91
CA SER A 261 -6.42 -1.09 15.38
C SER A 261 -5.07 -0.58 15.90
N SER A 262 -5.04 -0.15 17.15
CA SER A 262 -3.78 0.21 17.81
C SER A 262 -2.83 -0.98 17.95
N ALA A 263 -3.37 -2.18 18.18
CA ALA A 263 -2.64 -3.43 18.19
C ALA A 263 -1.95 -3.65 16.84
N TYR A 264 -2.67 -3.48 15.72
CA TYR A 264 -2.13 -3.59 14.38
C TYR A 264 -0.85 -2.75 14.16
N ILE A 265 -0.81 -1.53 14.71
CA ILE A 265 0.35 -0.65 14.56
C ILE A 265 1.51 -1.07 15.47
N ARG A 266 1.24 -1.68 16.63
CA ARG A 266 2.23 -2.05 17.64
C ARG A 266 2.73 -3.48 17.52
N GLU A 267 1.88 -4.38 17.04
CA GLU A 267 2.20 -5.80 16.94
C GLU A 267 3.16 -6.05 15.78
N LEU A 268 4.40 -6.28 16.09
CA LEU A 268 5.44 -6.60 15.11
C LEU A 268 5.32 -8.05 14.65
N PHE A 269 5.59 -8.30 13.40
CA PHE A 269 5.84 -9.66 12.93
C PHE A 269 6.99 -10.26 13.71
N PRO A 270 6.81 -11.43 14.37
CA PRO A 270 7.82 -12.02 15.22
C PRO A 270 9.09 -12.38 14.45
N GLU A 271 10.25 -12.28 15.12
CA GLU A 271 11.56 -12.52 14.49
C GLU A 271 11.73 -13.92 13.90
N LYS A 272 10.99 -14.88 14.42
CA LYS A 272 11.08 -16.28 14.01
C LYS A 272 9.95 -16.73 13.09
N GLN A 273 9.01 -15.84 12.79
CA GLN A 273 7.88 -16.15 11.92
C GLN A 273 8.13 -15.63 10.49
N TRP A 274 9.18 -16.15 9.91
CA TRP A 274 9.49 -16.00 8.50
C TRP A 274 10.31 -17.20 8.02
N LYS A 275 10.28 -17.45 6.73
CA LYS A 275 11.18 -18.38 6.06
C LYS A 275 11.29 -18.11 4.57
N ASP A 276 12.36 -18.59 3.98
CA ASP A 276 12.50 -18.58 2.54
C ASP A 276 11.53 -19.57 1.92
N MET A 277 11.01 -19.24 0.75
CA MET A 277 10.14 -20.10 -0.04
C MET A 277 10.98 -20.95 -1.00
N GLU A 278 10.48 -22.09 -1.34
CA GLU A 278 11.11 -23.01 -2.30
C GLU A 278 10.50 -22.82 -3.69
N PRO A 279 11.29 -22.94 -4.77
CA PRO A 279 10.74 -22.99 -6.10
C PRO A 279 9.70 -24.11 -6.23
N GLY A 280 8.56 -23.79 -6.84
CA GLY A 280 7.51 -24.78 -7.10
C GLY A 280 7.83 -25.69 -8.28
N GLN A 281 6.93 -26.65 -8.53
CA GLN A 281 7.09 -27.58 -9.65
C GLN A 281 6.87 -26.92 -11.02
N GLN A 282 6.10 -25.84 -11.05
CA GLN A 282 5.85 -25.08 -12.27
C GLN A 282 6.77 -23.85 -12.33
N PRO A 283 7.16 -23.42 -13.53
CA PRO A 283 7.92 -22.17 -13.68
C PRO A 283 7.19 -20.98 -13.02
N ALA A 284 7.96 -20.01 -12.55
CA ALA A 284 7.47 -18.79 -11.91
C ALA A 284 6.54 -19.05 -10.73
N THR A 285 6.73 -20.15 -10.01
CA THR A 285 5.99 -20.48 -8.78
C THR A 285 6.93 -20.66 -7.59
N TRP A 286 6.44 -20.22 -6.42
CA TRP A 286 7.12 -20.36 -5.14
C TRP A 286 6.18 -20.98 -4.14
N THR A 287 6.67 -21.92 -3.35
CA THR A 287 5.84 -22.69 -2.41
C THR A 287 6.42 -22.65 -1.00
N THR A 288 5.54 -22.75 -0.03
CA THR A 288 5.92 -22.93 1.36
C THR A 288 4.79 -23.54 2.16
N GLN A 289 5.12 -24.08 3.34
CA GLN A 289 4.15 -24.59 4.29
C GLN A 289 4.37 -23.91 5.64
N ILE A 290 3.29 -23.48 6.30
CA ILE A 290 3.27 -22.92 7.64
C ILE A 290 2.49 -23.86 8.53
N GLU A 291 3.07 -24.26 9.67
CA GLU A 291 2.36 -25.01 10.71
C GLU A 291 1.38 -24.10 11.44
N ILE A 292 0.15 -24.57 11.67
CA ILE A 292 -0.88 -23.81 12.36
C ILE A 292 -0.63 -23.87 13.86
N GLU A 293 -0.50 -22.72 14.48
CA GLU A 293 -0.38 -22.61 15.93
C GLU A 293 -1.68 -23.04 16.62
N SER A 294 -1.54 -23.89 17.64
CA SER A 294 -2.70 -24.41 18.37
C SER A 294 -3.45 -23.29 19.08
N GLY A 295 -4.74 -23.20 18.82
CA GLY A 295 -5.61 -22.19 19.41
C GLY A 295 -5.70 -20.89 18.65
N ALA A 296 -4.85 -20.66 17.65
CA ALA A 296 -4.93 -19.47 16.79
C ALA A 296 -6.28 -19.38 16.07
N THR A 297 -6.79 -18.17 15.94
CA THR A 297 -8.07 -17.90 15.29
C THR A 297 -7.91 -17.50 13.83
N HIS A 298 -6.81 -16.86 13.50
CA HIS A 298 -6.45 -16.49 12.14
C HIS A 298 -4.94 -16.32 12.01
N ILE A 299 -4.48 -16.30 10.78
CA ILE A 299 -3.10 -16.03 10.41
C ILE A 299 -3.07 -14.92 9.35
N ASP A 300 -2.21 -13.94 9.57
CA ASP A 300 -1.87 -12.92 8.60
C ASP A 300 -0.54 -13.26 7.95
N PHE A 301 -0.44 -13.11 6.63
CA PHE A 301 0.81 -13.32 5.92
C PHE A 301 0.92 -12.50 4.65
N PHE A 302 2.13 -12.31 4.20
CA PHE A 302 2.49 -11.85 2.87
C PHE A 302 3.88 -12.38 2.51
N THR A 303 4.24 -12.27 1.24
CA THR A 303 5.56 -12.70 0.74
C THR A 303 6.27 -11.54 0.06
N ASN A 304 7.60 -11.52 0.12
CA ASN A 304 8.44 -10.60 -0.64
C ASN A 304 9.31 -11.41 -1.60
N HIS A 305 9.39 -10.98 -2.84
CA HIS A 305 10.15 -11.64 -3.89
C HIS A 305 11.16 -10.69 -4.50
N LEU A 306 12.39 -11.17 -4.62
CA LEU A 306 13.52 -10.44 -5.18
C LEU A 306 13.61 -10.63 -6.70
N LYS A 307 13.90 -9.55 -7.38
CA LYS A 307 14.44 -9.53 -8.72
C LYS A 307 15.53 -8.48 -8.82
N THR A 308 16.70 -8.87 -9.30
CA THR A 308 17.82 -7.94 -9.52
C THR A 308 17.76 -7.41 -10.94
N ILE A 309 17.51 -6.12 -11.07
CA ILE A 309 17.54 -5.44 -12.36
C ILE A 309 18.99 -5.12 -12.72
N HIS A 310 19.40 -5.53 -13.90
CA HIS A 310 20.74 -5.26 -14.44
C HIS A 310 20.67 -4.13 -15.46
N ARG A 311 21.53 -3.13 -15.28
CA ARG A 311 21.67 -2.04 -16.26
C ARG A 311 23.10 -1.58 -16.33
N GLU A 312 23.72 -1.75 -17.51
CA GLU A 312 25.15 -1.49 -17.72
C GLU A 312 26.00 -2.27 -16.70
N SER A 313 26.83 -1.60 -15.92
CA SER A 313 27.65 -2.21 -14.86
C SER A 313 26.97 -2.22 -13.49
N ASN A 314 25.74 -1.73 -13.38
CA ASN A 314 25.04 -1.60 -12.10
C ASN A 314 23.97 -2.67 -11.92
N THR A 315 23.72 -2.99 -10.65
CA THR A 315 22.66 -3.93 -10.23
C THR A 315 21.75 -3.25 -9.22
N TYR A 316 20.45 -3.47 -9.35
CA TYR A 316 19.42 -2.85 -8.52
C TYR A 316 18.50 -3.94 -7.95
N PRO A 317 18.73 -4.38 -6.71
CA PRO A 317 17.81 -5.31 -6.04
C PRO A 317 16.43 -4.67 -5.88
N THR A 318 15.41 -5.31 -6.44
CA THR A 318 14.02 -4.87 -6.34
C THR A 318 13.17 -5.93 -5.69
N TYR A 319 12.13 -5.50 -5.00
CA TYR A 319 11.21 -6.40 -4.33
C TYR A 319 9.77 -6.04 -4.65
N ILE A 320 8.95 -7.08 -4.84
CA ILE A 320 7.51 -6.98 -4.86
C ILE A 320 6.91 -7.87 -3.78
N SER A 321 5.80 -7.47 -3.21
CA SER A 321 5.06 -8.29 -2.27
C SER A 321 3.89 -9.00 -2.92
N SER A 322 3.55 -10.16 -2.39
CA SER A 322 2.20 -10.67 -2.57
C SER A 322 1.19 -9.70 -1.92
N PRO A 323 -0.09 -9.76 -2.30
CA PRO A 323 -1.14 -9.14 -1.50
C PRO A 323 -1.03 -9.56 -0.03
N TYR A 324 -1.41 -8.67 0.89
CA TYR A 324 -1.53 -9.01 2.30
C TYR A 324 -2.77 -9.88 2.51
N ASN A 325 -2.60 -11.03 3.16
CA ASN A 325 -3.65 -12.03 3.32
C ASN A 325 -3.96 -12.28 4.80
N ARG A 326 -5.22 -12.54 5.10
CA ARG A 326 -5.69 -13.10 6.38
C ARG A 326 -6.52 -14.34 6.12
N ILE A 327 -6.19 -15.43 6.79
CA ILE A 327 -6.92 -16.71 6.73
C ILE A 327 -7.53 -17.00 8.09
N ASN A 328 -8.83 -17.23 8.14
CA ASN A 328 -9.51 -17.71 9.33
C ASN A 328 -9.16 -19.20 9.56
N LEU A 329 -8.83 -19.53 10.80
CA LEU A 329 -8.42 -20.87 11.22
C LEU A 329 -9.53 -21.63 11.97
N LYS A 330 -10.62 -20.95 12.31
CA LYS A 330 -11.81 -21.53 12.96
C LYS A 330 -12.86 -21.96 11.95
#